data_8d3ef46a7020fef2a97de21a6f0ed240
#
_entry.id   8d3ef46a7020fef2a97de21a6f0ed240
#
_cell.length_a   1.000
_cell.length_b   1.000
_cell.length_c   1.000
_cell.angle_alpha   90.00
_cell.angle_beta   90.00
_cell.angle_gamma   90.00
#
_symmetry.space_group_name_H-M   'P 1'
#
loop_
_entity.id
_entity.type
_entity.pdbx_description
1 polymer ?
#
loop_
_entity_poly.entity_id
_entity_poly.type
_entity_poly.pdbx_seq_one_letter_code
_entity_poly.pdbx_strand_id
1 'polypeptide(L)'
;MAVVLQNNVLFSGTILQNLRWGNENATLEECQEACRLACADEFVQRFEDSYNTYIEQGGTNVSGGQKQRLCIARALLKKPKILILDDSTSAVDTATDASIQQSFEERIPDTTKIIISQRISSVQNADRIIVLNDGVVDGFDTHEKLLKTNAIYQTIHETQTKGKEEA
;
A
#
# COMPACT_ATOMS: atom_id res chain seq x y z
N MET A 1 10.55 -12.15 0.54
CA MET A 1 9.46 -11.57 -0.26
C MET A 1 8.21 -11.47 0.60
N ALA A 2 7.46 -10.38 0.49
CA ALA A 2 6.13 -10.23 1.09
C ALA A 2 5.16 -9.71 0.02
N VAL A 3 3.88 -10.09 0.16
CA VAL A 3 2.82 -9.71 -0.76
C VAL A 3 1.65 -9.15 0.05
N VAL A 4 1.10 -8.03 -0.37
CA VAL A 4 -0.14 -7.45 0.12
C VAL A 4 -1.15 -7.51 -1.02
N LEU A 5 -2.20 -8.28 -0.86
CA LEU A 5 -3.20 -8.52 -1.89
C LEU A 5 -4.27 -7.43 -1.89
N GLN A 6 -5.01 -7.30 -2.98
CA GLN A 6 -6.17 -6.42 -3.08
C GLN A 6 -7.22 -6.73 -2.00
N ASN A 7 -7.55 -8.01 -1.82
CA ASN A 7 -8.49 -8.48 -0.79
C ASN A 7 -7.73 -8.79 0.50
N ASN A 8 -7.59 -7.80 1.35
CA ASN A 8 -6.89 -7.92 2.62
C ASN A 8 -7.77 -8.51 3.70
N VAL A 9 -7.20 -9.42 4.50
CA VAL A 9 -7.87 -10.08 5.62
C VAL A 9 -7.13 -9.83 6.92
N LEU A 10 -7.88 -9.38 7.93
CA LEU A 10 -7.46 -9.38 9.33
C LEU A 10 -8.15 -10.53 10.05
N PHE A 11 -7.45 -11.12 11.01
CA PHE A 11 -7.95 -12.22 11.82
C PHE A 11 -8.51 -11.70 13.14
N SER A 12 -9.41 -12.47 13.75
CA SER A 12 -9.87 -12.19 15.11
C SER A 12 -8.70 -12.14 16.09
N GLY A 13 -8.67 -11.12 16.93
CA GLY A 13 -7.59 -10.90 17.88
C GLY A 13 -7.19 -9.43 17.94
N THR A 14 -6.16 -9.10 18.72
CA THR A 14 -5.71 -7.70 18.83
C THR A 14 -5.01 -7.23 17.56
N ILE A 15 -4.89 -5.89 17.38
CA ILE A 15 -4.05 -5.31 16.32
C ILE A 15 -2.63 -5.85 16.41
N LEU A 16 -2.05 -5.90 17.61
CA LEU A 16 -0.71 -6.43 17.86
C LEU A 16 -0.58 -7.90 17.41
N GLN A 17 -1.57 -8.74 17.71
CA GLN A 17 -1.60 -10.13 17.25
C GLN A 17 -1.66 -10.20 15.73
N ASN A 18 -2.49 -9.38 15.08
CA ASN A 18 -2.57 -9.31 13.62
C ASN A 18 -1.25 -8.90 12.97
N LEU A 19 -0.53 -7.96 13.54
CA LEU A 19 0.78 -7.52 13.05
C LEU A 19 1.82 -8.66 13.20
N ARG A 20 1.81 -9.37 14.31
CA ARG A 20 2.72 -10.49 14.58
C ARG A 20 2.54 -11.70 13.67
N TRP A 21 1.48 -11.78 12.89
CA TRP A 21 1.42 -12.73 11.76
C TRP A 21 2.49 -12.44 10.69
N GLY A 22 3.04 -11.24 10.65
CA GLY A 22 4.20 -10.92 9.81
C GLY A 22 5.52 -11.42 10.38
N ASN A 23 5.68 -11.29 11.71
CA ASN A 23 6.82 -11.79 12.49
C ASN A 23 6.36 -12.00 13.94
N GLU A 24 6.26 -13.26 14.37
CA GLU A 24 5.75 -13.62 15.70
C GLU A 24 6.58 -13.07 16.86
N ASN A 25 7.89 -12.88 16.64
CA ASN A 25 8.85 -12.38 17.61
C ASN A 25 9.00 -10.83 17.56
N ALA A 26 8.20 -10.14 16.76
CA ALA A 26 8.29 -8.67 16.66
C ALA A 26 7.98 -8.02 18.01
N THR A 27 8.84 -7.10 18.43
CA THR A 27 8.59 -6.27 19.61
C THR A 27 7.45 -5.28 19.33
N LEU A 28 6.94 -4.65 20.39
CA LEU A 28 5.92 -3.61 20.22
C LEU A 28 6.47 -2.44 19.39
N GLU A 29 7.71 -2.05 19.64
CA GLU A 29 8.40 -0.96 18.93
C GLU A 29 8.54 -1.26 17.43
N GLU A 30 8.88 -2.51 17.07
CA GLU A 30 8.95 -2.93 15.66
C GLU A 30 7.56 -2.89 15.00
N CYS A 31 6.52 -3.29 15.72
CA CYS A 31 5.14 -3.20 15.25
C CYS A 31 4.70 -1.73 15.05
N GLN A 32 5.04 -0.85 15.98
CA GLN A 32 4.78 0.59 15.88
C GLN A 32 5.51 1.21 14.69
N GLU A 33 6.79 0.86 14.49
CA GLU A 33 7.55 1.36 13.35
C GLU A 33 6.95 0.89 12.02
N ALA A 34 6.57 -0.37 11.89
CA ALA A 34 5.88 -0.87 10.72
C ALA A 34 4.54 -0.15 10.47
N CYS A 35 3.82 0.18 11.54
CA CYS A 35 2.59 0.98 11.45
C CYS A 35 2.85 2.43 11.04
N ARG A 36 3.93 3.06 11.50
CA ARG A 36 4.32 4.40 11.05
C ARG A 36 4.63 4.41 9.55
N LEU A 37 5.40 3.43 9.06
CA LEU A 37 5.70 3.29 7.63
C LEU A 37 4.45 3.09 6.76
N ALA A 38 3.45 2.40 7.29
CA ALA A 38 2.16 2.16 6.62
C ALA A 38 1.12 3.26 6.92
N CYS A 39 1.49 4.38 7.55
CA CYS A 39 0.59 5.43 8.01
C CYS A 39 -0.58 4.90 8.86
N ALA A 40 -0.34 3.83 9.64
CA ALA A 40 -1.35 3.18 10.46
C ALA A 40 -1.28 3.59 11.94
N ASP A 41 -0.11 3.98 12.45
CA ASP A 41 0.12 4.26 13.87
C ASP A 41 -0.83 5.35 14.41
N GLU A 42 -1.04 6.41 13.65
CA GLU A 42 -1.88 7.53 14.07
C GLU A 42 -3.32 7.10 14.40
N PHE A 43 -3.96 6.31 13.54
CA PHE A 43 -5.32 5.85 13.84
C PHE A 43 -5.35 4.74 14.90
N VAL A 44 -4.31 3.90 14.98
CA VAL A 44 -4.21 2.87 16.03
C VAL A 44 -4.12 3.52 17.40
N GLN A 45 -3.37 4.61 17.55
CA GLN A 45 -3.25 5.36 18.80
C GLN A 45 -4.55 6.07 19.20
N ARG A 46 -5.49 6.29 18.28
CA ARG A 46 -6.81 6.89 18.58
C ARG A 46 -7.81 5.89 19.15
N PHE A 47 -7.56 4.59 19.04
CA PHE A 47 -8.40 3.60 19.71
C PHE A 47 -8.12 3.60 21.21
N GLU A 48 -9.15 3.36 22.02
CA GLU A 48 -9.06 3.32 23.48
C GLU A 48 -7.96 2.36 23.98
N ASP A 49 -7.91 1.16 23.40
CA ASP A 49 -6.94 0.12 23.74
C ASP A 49 -5.70 0.13 22.83
N SER A 50 -5.56 1.13 21.93
CA SER A 50 -4.42 1.27 21.01
C SER A 50 -4.10 -0.07 20.30
N TYR A 51 -2.89 -0.58 20.40
CA TYR A 51 -2.45 -1.87 19.80
C TYR A 51 -3.14 -3.11 20.38
N ASN A 52 -3.78 -2.98 21.54
CA ASN A 52 -4.56 -4.05 22.15
C ASN A 52 -6.03 -4.04 21.70
N THR A 53 -6.45 -3.07 20.88
CA THR A 53 -7.79 -3.02 20.32
C THR A 53 -8.09 -4.33 19.58
N TYR A 54 -9.23 -4.94 19.91
CA TYR A 54 -9.67 -6.20 19.33
C TYR A 54 -10.22 -5.97 17.91
N ILE A 55 -9.74 -6.74 16.97
CA ILE A 55 -10.22 -6.81 15.59
C ILE A 55 -11.16 -8.01 15.47
N GLU A 56 -12.34 -7.77 14.93
CA GLU A 56 -13.29 -8.83 14.60
C GLU A 56 -12.84 -9.61 13.35
N GLN A 57 -13.41 -10.80 13.17
CA GLN A 57 -13.09 -11.64 12.01
C GLN A 57 -13.30 -10.88 10.70
N GLY A 58 -12.27 -10.88 9.86
CA GLY A 58 -12.28 -10.15 8.59
C GLY A 58 -12.07 -8.64 8.73
N GLY A 59 -11.91 -8.11 9.96
CA GLY A 59 -11.73 -6.68 10.20
C GLY A 59 -12.99 -5.86 9.94
N THR A 60 -14.16 -6.38 10.37
CA THR A 60 -15.47 -5.71 10.16
C THR A 60 -15.64 -4.44 10.97
N ASN A 61 -14.90 -4.30 12.05
CA ASN A 61 -14.92 -3.14 12.94
C ASN A 61 -13.85 -2.07 12.63
N VAL A 62 -13.18 -2.17 11.49
CA VAL A 62 -12.25 -1.16 10.97
C VAL A 62 -12.58 -0.80 9.53
N SER A 63 -12.23 0.42 9.09
CA SER A 63 -12.48 0.84 7.71
C SER A 63 -11.60 0.07 6.72
N GLY A 64 -11.99 0.05 5.44
CA GLY A 64 -11.21 -0.59 4.37
C GLY A 64 -9.77 -0.06 4.30
N GLY A 65 -9.58 1.26 4.36
CA GLY A 65 -8.26 1.88 4.36
C GLY A 65 -7.44 1.57 5.62
N GLN A 66 -8.06 1.48 6.81
CA GLN A 66 -7.40 1.04 8.03
C GLN A 66 -6.92 -0.42 7.91
N LYS A 67 -7.80 -1.29 7.38
CA LYS A 67 -7.48 -2.70 7.13
C LYS A 67 -6.30 -2.85 6.17
N GLN A 68 -6.31 -2.13 5.06
CA GLN A 68 -5.20 -2.15 4.08
C GLN A 68 -3.88 -1.73 4.72
N ARG A 69 -3.86 -0.62 5.46
CA ARG A 69 -2.66 -0.12 6.14
C ARG A 69 -2.11 -1.10 7.19
N LEU A 70 -2.97 -1.75 7.97
CA LEU A 70 -2.54 -2.80 8.91
C LEU A 70 -1.96 -4.02 8.18
N CYS A 71 -2.50 -4.40 7.03
CA CYS A 71 -1.95 -5.50 6.22
C CYS A 71 -0.60 -5.13 5.58
N ILE A 72 -0.42 -3.87 5.18
CA ILE A 72 0.89 -3.35 4.73
C ILE A 72 1.90 -3.42 5.89
N ALA A 73 1.55 -2.90 7.08
CA ALA A 73 2.42 -2.95 8.26
C ALA A 73 2.82 -4.40 8.61
N ARG A 74 1.87 -5.34 8.56
CA ARG A 74 2.13 -6.77 8.75
C ARG A 74 3.14 -7.33 7.73
N ALA A 75 3.06 -6.92 6.47
CA ALA A 75 3.99 -7.35 5.44
C ALA A 75 5.40 -6.76 5.65
N LEU A 76 5.50 -5.52 6.11
CA LEU A 76 6.76 -4.84 6.41
C LEU A 76 7.54 -5.49 7.56
N LEU A 77 6.85 -6.06 8.56
CA LEU A 77 7.47 -6.79 9.67
C LEU A 77 8.29 -8.01 9.22
N LYS A 78 8.06 -8.54 8.02
CA LYS A 78 8.91 -9.58 7.41
C LYS A 78 10.27 -9.06 6.94
N LYS A 79 10.51 -7.73 7.00
CA LYS A 79 11.71 -7.07 6.47
C LYS A 79 12.07 -7.60 5.06
N PRO A 80 11.13 -7.55 4.10
CA PRO A 80 11.29 -8.23 2.81
C PRO A 80 12.31 -7.51 1.92
N LYS A 81 13.04 -8.26 1.10
CA LYS A 81 13.86 -7.71 0.00
C LYS A 81 12.99 -7.33 -1.22
N ILE A 82 11.85 -7.97 -1.38
CA ILE A 82 10.86 -7.67 -2.43
C ILE A 82 9.50 -7.55 -1.76
N LEU A 83 8.85 -6.41 -1.93
CA LEU A 83 7.50 -6.11 -1.48
C LEU A 83 6.59 -5.95 -2.70
N ILE A 84 5.55 -6.78 -2.78
CA ILE A 84 4.52 -6.69 -3.82
C ILE A 84 3.26 -6.11 -3.21
N LEU A 85 2.74 -5.05 -3.82
CA LEU A 85 1.53 -4.34 -3.44
C LEU A 85 0.53 -4.47 -4.58
N ASP A 86 -0.45 -5.37 -4.44
CA ASP A 86 -1.45 -5.65 -5.47
C ASP A 86 -2.74 -4.89 -5.14
N ASP A 87 -2.91 -3.72 -5.76
CA ASP A 87 -4.02 -2.76 -5.54
C ASP A 87 -4.34 -2.53 -4.04
N SER A 88 -3.30 -2.63 -3.23
CA SER A 88 -3.38 -2.72 -1.77
C SER A 88 -3.63 -1.37 -1.09
N THR A 89 -3.68 -0.28 -1.85
CA THR A 89 -4.03 1.07 -1.38
C THR A 89 -5.33 1.60 -2.01
N SER A 90 -6.10 0.75 -2.71
CA SER A 90 -7.32 1.16 -3.42
C SER A 90 -8.40 1.78 -2.52
N ALA A 91 -8.51 1.35 -1.27
CA ALA A 91 -9.41 1.92 -0.26
C ALA A 91 -8.76 3.02 0.61
N VAL A 92 -7.51 3.37 0.33
CA VAL A 92 -6.78 4.47 1.00
C VAL A 92 -6.96 5.74 0.18
N ASP A 93 -7.14 6.89 0.83
CA ASP A 93 -7.20 8.17 0.15
C ASP A 93 -5.84 8.54 -0.48
N THR A 94 -5.88 9.40 -1.50
CA THR A 94 -4.70 9.74 -2.31
C THR A 94 -3.58 10.38 -1.49
N ALA A 95 -3.90 11.19 -0.47
CA ALA A 95 -2.89 11.85 0.35
C ALA A 95 -2.15 10.84 1.24
N THR A 96 -2.90 9.93 1.87
CA THR A 96 -2.34 8.85 2.68
C THR A 96 -1.53 7.87 1.81
N ASP A 97 -1.99 7.52 0.60
CA ASP A 97 -1.22 6.68 -0.33
C ASP A 97 0.12 7.33 -0.70
N ALA A 98 0.13 8.63 -1.02
CA ALA A 98 1.36 9.37 -1.29
C ALA A 98 2.32 9.34 -0.08
N SER A 99 1.80 9.50 1.14
CA SER A 99 2.60 9.44 2.37
C SER A 99 3.21 8.05 2.60
N ILE A 100 2.48 6.98 2.28
CA ILE A 100 2.99 5.60 2.34
C ILE A 100 4.14 5.44 1.32
N GLN A 101 3.97 5.90 0.08
CA GLN A 101 5.01 5.83 -0.94
C GLN A 101 6.27 6.59 -0.52
N GLN A 102 6.11 7.80 -0.01
CA GLN A 102 7.23 8.59 0.51
C GLN A 102 7.95 7.87 1.66
N SER A 103 7.21 7.31 2.62
CA SER A 103 7.79 6.52 3.71
C SER A 103 8.62 5.34 3.19
N PHE A 104 8.17 4.69 2.11
CA PHE A 104 8.90 3.59 1.51
C PHE A 104 10.20 4.03 0.82
N GLU A 105 10.19 5.20 0.16
CA GLU A 105 11.39 5.76 -0.46
C GLU A 105 12.44 6.13 0.59
N GLU A 106 12.02 6.77 1.67
CA GLU A 106 12.93 7.28 2.70
C GLU A 106 13.44 6.20 3.66
N ARG A 107 12.61 5.21 4.01
CA ARG A 107 12.87 4.31 5.14
C ARG A 107 13.20 2.87 4.73
N ILE A 108 12.82 2.45 3.52
CA ILE A 108 13.12 1.12 2.98
C ILE A 108 13.65 1.19 1.53
N PRO A 109 14.67 2.04 1.25
CA PRO A 109 15.19 2.24 -0.11
C PRO A 109 15.74 0.95 -0.72
N ASP A 110 16.32 0.06 0.08
CA ASP A 110 16.93 -1.21 -0.36
C ASP A 110 15.90 -2.33 -0.65
N THR A 111 14.61 -2.05 -0.48
CA THR A 111 13.54 -3.00 -0.78
C THR A 111 13.03 -2.75 -2.20
N THR A 112 13.09 -3.76 -3.06
CA THR A 112 12.42 -3.71 -4.37
C THR A 112 10.91 -3.70 -4.17
N LYS A 113 10.23 -2.66 -4.66
CA LYS A 113 8.78 -2.50 -4.56
C LYS A 113 8.14 -2.75 -5.92
N ILE A 114 7.21 -3.69 -6.00
CA ILE A 114 6.39 -3.95 -7.18
C ILE A 114 4.97 -3.51 -6.83
N ILE A 115 4.52 -2.42 -7.46
CA ILE A 115 3.22 -1.82 -7.19
C ILE A 115 2.32 -2.11 -8.39
N ILE A 116 1.22 -2.80 -8.15
CA ILE A 116 0.16 -3.04 -9.14
C ILE A 116 -0.98 -2.12 -8.74
N SER A 117 -1.33 -1.19 -9.61
CA SER A 117 -2.38 -0.23 -9.34
C SER A 117 -3.06 0.23 -10.62
N GLN A 118 -4.35 0.51 -10.51
CA GLN A 118 -5.11 1.19 -11.54
C GLN A 118 -4.96 2.73 -11.47
N ARG A 119 -4.39 3.25 -10.36
CA ARG A 119 -4.18 4.68 -10.16
C ARG A 119 -2.79 5.07 -10.62
N ILE A 120 -2.69 5.98 -11.59
CA ILE A 120 -1.40 6.52 -12.03
C ILE A 120 -0.68 7.25 -10.89
N SER A 121 -1.42 7.96 -10.02
CA SER A 121 -0.84 8.64 -8.86
C SER A 121 -0.04 7.73 -7.92
N SER A 122 -0.37 6.43 -7.86
CA SER A 122 0.34 5.46 -7.03
C SER A 122 1.62 4.91 -7.67
N VAL A 123 1.80 5.10 -8.99
CA VAL A 123 2.93 4.50 -9.73
C VAL A 123 3.79 5.53 -10.48
N GLN A 124 3.36 6.79 -10.58
CA GLN A 124 4.04 7.82 -11.38
C GLN A 124 5.48 8.11 -10.95
N ASN A 125 5.81 7.89 -9.67
CA ASN A 125 7.14 8.09 -9.10
C ASN A 125 8.01 6.83 -9.16
N ALA A 126 7.51 5.71 -9.71
CA ALA A 126 8.29 4.49 -9.83
C ALA A 126 9.44 4.65 -10.83
N ASP A 127 10.58 3.99 -10.58
CA ASP A 127 11.74 3.98 -11.49
C ASP A 127 11.36 3.48 -12.88
N ARG A 128 10.45 2.52 -12.96
CA ARG A 128 9.92 1.95 -14.20
C ARG A 128 8.45 1.58 -14.03
N ILE A 129 7.70 1.78 -15.08
CA ILE A 129 6.28 1.44 -15.18
C ILE A 129 6.11 0.46 -16.34
N ILE A 130 5.40 -0.63 -16.08
CA ILE A 130 4.97 -1.59 -17.09
C ILE A 130 3.50 -1.33 -17.40
N VAL A 131 3.19 -1.03 -18.66
CA VAL A 131 1.81 -0.94 -19.14
C VAL A 131 1.43 -2.29 -19.73
N LEU A 132 0.38 -2.90 -19.19
CA LEU A 132 -0.15 -4.17 -19.66
C LEU A 132 -1.44 -3.94 -20.45
N ASN A 133 -1.56 -4.57 -21.62
CA ASN A 133 -2.77 -4.57 -22.44
C ASN A 133 -3.01 -5.97 -22.98
N ASP A 134 -4.20 -6.52 -22.73
CA ASP A 134 -4.60 -7.86 -23.17
C ASP A 134 -3.56 -8.96 -22.87
N GLY A 135 -2.91 -8.88 -21.69
CA GLY A 135 -1.93 -9.87 -21.24
C GLY A 135 -0.53 -9.73 -21.82
N VAL A 136 -0.27 -8.70 -22.63
CA VAL A 136 1.05 -8.39 -23.18
C VAL A 136 1.60 -7.06 -22.66
N VAL A 137 2.91 -6.91 -22.66
CA VAL A 137 3.57 -5.65 -22.31
C VAL A 137 3.44 -4.69 -23.48
N ASP A 138 2.65 -3.63 -23.31
CA ASP A 138 2.43 -2.57 -24.29
C ASP A 138 3.44 -1.41 -24.13
N GLY A 139 3.94 -1.19 -22.92
CA GLY A 139 4.94 -0.17 -22.62
C GLY A 139 5.79 -0.51 -21.40
N PHE A 140 7.05 -0.08 -21.41
CA PHE A 140 7.97 -0.24 -20.28
C PHE A 140 8.96 0.93 -20.27
N ASP A 141 8.69 1.95 -19.47
CA ASP A 141 9.58 3.10 -19.31
C ASP A 141 9.20 3.93 -18.05
N THR A 142 9.77 5.13 -17.92
CA THR A 142 9.40 6.10 -16.88
C THR A 142 8.04 6.75 -17.19
N HIS A 143 7.41 7.33 -16.17
CA HIS A 143 6.17 8.10 -16.31
C HIS A 143 6.22 9.13 -17.43
N GLU A 144 7.26 9.98 -17.45
CA GLU A 144 7.40 11.07 -18.44
C GLU A 144 7.51 10.57 -19.88
N LYS A 145 8.18 9.43 -20.09
CA LYS A 145 8.31 8.86 -21.43
C LYS A 145 7.02 8.17 -21.87
N LEU A 146 6.36 7.43 -20.99
CA LEU A 146 5.09 6.79 -21.30
C LEU A 146 4.00 7.83 -21.64
N LEU A 147 3.98 8.98 -20.97
CA LEU A 147 3.10 10.10 -21.33
C LEU A 147 3.33 10.63 -22.73
N LYS A 148 4.52 10.45 -23.31
CA LYS A 148 4.83 10.93 -24.68
C LYS A 148 4.69 9.86 -25.74
N THR A 149 4.80 8.59 -25.38
CA THR A 149 4.99 7.49 -26.35
C THR A 149 3.93 6.39 -26.27
N ASN A 150 3.17 6.29 -25.18
CA ASN A 150 2.21 5.22 -24.98
C ASN A 150 0.77 5.75 -24.92
N ALA A 151 -0.02 5.44 -25.93
CA ALA A 151 -1.38 5.96 -26.09
C ALA A 151 -2.33 5.47 -24.97
N ILE A 152 -2.16 4.22 -24.50
CA ILE A 152 -2.99 3.65 -23.42
C ILE A 152 -2.70 4.40 -22.13
N TYR A 153 -1.42 4.60 -21.80
CA TYR A 153 -1.01 5.31 -20.59
C TYR A 153 -1.49 6.77 -20.59
N GLN A 154 -1.41 7.45 -21.74
CA GLN A 154 -1.94 8.81 -21.93
C GLN A 154 -3.45 8.87 -21.64
N THR A 155 -4.22 7.95 -22.24
CA THR A 155 -5.68 7.90 -22.07
C THR A 155 -6.07 7.70 -20.59
N ILE A 156 -5.39 6.78 -19.88
CA ILE A 156 -5.64 6.55 -18.46
C ILE A 156 -5.30 7.79 -17.64
N HIS A 157 -4.16 8.44 -17.92
CA HIS A 157 -3.73 9.66 -17.22
C HIS A 157 -4.74 10.79 -17.40
N GLU A 158 -5.15 11.09 -18.65
CA GLU A 158 -6.11 12.15 -18.96
C GLU A 158 -7.46 11.90 -18.28
N THR A 159 -7.96 10.67 -18.31
CA THR A 159 -9.22 10.30 -17.66
C THR A 159 -9.18 10.55 -16.15
N GLN A 160 -8.06 10.17 -15.51
CA GLN A 160 -7.91 10.34 -14.06
C GLN A 160 -7.63 11.80 -13.64
N THR A 161 -7.08 12.62 -14.54
CA THR A 161 -6.83 14.04 -14.28
C THR A 161 -8.14 14.85 -14.41
N LYS A 162 -8.91 14.63 -15.46
CA LYS A 162 -10.21 15.30 -15.67
C LYS A 162 -11.20 15.02 -14.55
N GLY A 163 -11.28 13.78 -14.06
CA GLY A 163 -12.15 13.42 -12.94
C GLY A 163 -11.80 14.07 -11.59
N LYS A 164 -10.62 14.70 -11.48
CA LYS A 164 -10.21 15.48 -10.29
C LYS A 164 -10.57 16.95 -10.38
N GLU A 165 -10.79 17.50 -11.56
CA GLU A 165 -11.16 18.91 -11.77
C GLU A 165 -12.68 19.13 -11.62
N GLU A 166 -13.49 18.05 -11.72
CA GLU A 166 -14.95 18.11 -11.63
C GLU A 166 -15.50 17.71 -10.24
N ALA A 167 -14.65 17.34 -9.27
CA ALA A 167 -15.02 16.90 -7.92
C ALA A 167 -14.62 17.93 -6.85
#